data_8e2fa4cf76663c5da69cf502dec8df58
#
_entry.id   8e2fa4cf76663c5da69cf502dec8df58
#
_cell.length_a   1.000
_cell.length_b   1.000
_cell.length_c   1.000
_cell.angle_alpha   90.00
_cell.angle_beta   90.00
_cell.angle_gamma   90.00
#
_symmetry.space_group_name_H-M   'P 1'
#
loop_
_entity.id
_entity.type
_entity.pdbx_description
1 polymer ?
#
loop_
_entity_poly.entity_id
_entity_poly.type
_entity_poly.pdbx_seq_one_letter_code
_entity_poly.pdbx_strand_id
1 'polypeptide(L)'
;DDKYFNLFQELCTGGELSRKIQTTQLKEKEIARIFNEIMSAVAYCHEKGIVHRDLKLENILFASESPDSPVKIIDFGFSVLLGKNNINKDKNNNDNGNNLKKFGFRRMKSKVGTLYYISPEIIKGNYDEKCDIWACGVILFILLCGYPPFSGSNDKEVYNIITQVKYDFNQPTWKNVSKYAKDLIKNMLTPAKNRYTAKQVLNSKWLEIKLKDANEENMNYYLDYKHIAKYKTYNKFKQAILTFIASRLNSDECKDIKNIFYNIDEDKNGFITFEDYRKYIINEFNIDDLIENEEEIKKGFRGMDVDYNNNIDYTEFLAANLDESIFLKEEKLKEAFRHFDIDDTGAIKKEDLIKVLKLDDVEDKNKIVNSIIEENDFDKDGKINFNDFMKVMQSNNDN
;
A
#
# COMPACT_ATOMS: atom_id res chain seq x y z
N ASP A 1 9.53 0.69 26.58
CA ASP A 1 10.27 0.80 27.83
C ASP A 1 11.61 1.49 27.57
N ASP A 2 12.29 1.95 28.59
CA ASP A 2 13.51 2.79 28.48
C ASP A 2 14.73 2.08 27.81
N LYS A 3 14.62 0.80 27.51
CA LYS A 3 15.72 -0.02 26.97
C LYS A 3 15.42 -0.59 25.57
N TYR A 4 14.15 -0.68 25.17
CA TYR A 4 13.75 -1.38 23.95
C TYR A 4 12.65 -0.61 23.23
N PHE A 5 12.75 -0.58 21.89
CA PHE A 5 11.63 -0.21 21.04
C PHE A 5 10.81 -1.47 20.76
N ASN A 6 9.52 -1.46 21.08
CA ASN A 6 8.60 -2.53 20.77
C ASN A 6 7.81 -2.15 19.51
N LEU A 7 7.94 -2.96 18.47
CA LEU A 7 7.23 -2.79 17.21
C LEU A 7 6.14 -3.85 17.11
N PHE A 8 4.89 -3.43 17.07
CA PHE A 8 3.74 -4.30 16.85
C PHE A 8 3.33 -4.18 15.39
N GLN A 9 3.18 -5.33 14.72
CA GLN A 9 2.81 -5.40 13.31
C GLN A 9 1.68 -6.40 13.10
N GLU A 10 0.95 -6.27 11.98
CA GLU A 10 -0.03 -7.25 11.54
C GLU A 10 0.60 -8.65 11.46
N LEU A 11 -0.08 -9.65 12.00
CA LEU A 11 0.36 -11.04 11.93
C LEU A 11 -0.09 -11.66 10.62
N CYS A 12 0.86 -12.09 9.80
CA CYS A 12 0.61 -12.83 8.57
C CYS A 12 0.77 -14.33 8.84
N THR A 13 -0.33 -15.09 8.73
CA THR A 13 -0.34 -16.54 9.05
C THR A 13 -0.16 -17.45 7.84
N GLY A 14 -0.29 -16.92 6.61
CA GLY A 14 -0.22 -17.70 5.37
C GLY A 14 1.19 -18.07 4.90
N GLY A 15 2.23 -17.65 5.63
CA GLY A 15 3.62 -18.00 5.34
C GLY A 15 4.24 -17.22 4.19
N GLU A 16 5.48 -17.54 3.87
CA GLU A 16 6.30 -16.85 2.85
C GLU A 16 5.95 -17.31 1.43
N LEU A 17 5.96 -16.38 0.47
CA LEU A 17 5.83 -16.70 -0.96
C LEU A 17 6.95 -17.62 -1.44
N SER A 18 8.15 -17.45 -0.88
CA SER A 18 9.33 -18.33 -1.15
C SER A 18 9.05 -19.80 -0.87
N ARG A 19 8.31 -20.11 0.21
CA ARG A 19 7.94 -21.49 0.58
C ARG A 19 6.83 -22.03 -0.30
N LYS A 20 5.83 -21.20 -0.62
CA LYS A 20 4.69 -21.63 -1.45
C LYS A 20 5.14 -22.11 -2.83
N ILE A 21 6.07 -21.40 -3.48
CA ILE A 21 6.57 -21.79 -4.80
C ILE A 21 7.42 -23.07 -4.80
N GLN A 22 8.00 -23.46 -3.64
CA GLN A 22 8.73 -24.72 -3.51
C GLN A 22 7.82 -25.94 -3.41
N THR A 23 6.60 -25.75 -2.90
CA THR A 23 5.64 -26.82 -2.63
C THR A 23 4.51 -26.89 -3.65
N THR A 24 4.26 -25.80 -4.37
CA THR A 24 3.11 -25.68 -5.28
C THR A 24 3.53 -25.01 -6.58
N GLN A 25 3.21 -25.63 -7.70
CA GLN A 25 3.38 -25.01 -9.00
C GLN A 25 2.19 -24.06 -9.26
N LEU A 26 2.47 -22.75 -9.22
CA LEU A 26 1.48 -21.71 -9.48
C LEU A 26 1.17 -21.61 -10.99
N LYS A 27 -0.11 -21.40 -11.32
CA LYS A 27 -0.50 -21.08 -12.71
C LYS A 27 -0.17 -19.62 -13.03
N GLU A 28 0.05 -19.32 -14.31
CA GLU A 28 0.40 -17.95 -14.75
C GLU A 28 -0.65 -16.90 -14.35
N LYS A 29 -1.94 -17.26 -14.28
CA LYS A 29 -3.03 -16.40 -13.78
C LYS A 29 -2.86 -16.08 -12.28
N GLU A 30 -2.55 -17.08 -11.46
CA GLU A 30 -2.33 -16.90 -10.02
C GLU A 30 -1.06 -16.07 -9.77
N ILE A 31 0.01 -16.30 -10.55
CA ILE A 31 1.21 -15.48 -10.51
C ILE A 31 0.89 -14.03 -10.85
N ALA A 32 0.05 -13.77 -11.86
CA ALA A 32 -0.34 -12.42 -12.24
C ALA A 32 -1.12 -11.71 -11.12
N ARG A 33 -2.04 -12.41 -10.42
CA ARG A 33 -2.76 -11.86 -9.26
C ARG A 33 -1.79 -11.45 -8.14
N ILE A 34 -0.94 -12.39 -7.70
CA ILE A 34 0.06 -12.14 -6.66
C ILE A 34 0.99 -10.99 -7.06
N PHE A 35 1.46 -11.00 -8.31
CA PHE A 35 2.39 -10.00 -8.80
C PHE A 35 1.76 -8.61 -8.92
N ASN A 36 0.48 -8.52 -9.28
CA ASN A 36 -0.27 -7.27 -9.30
C ASN A 36 -0.36 -6.66 -7.88
N GLU A 37 -0.60 -7.47 -6.87
CA GLU A 37 -0.66 -7.00 -5.48
C GLU A 37 0.71 -6.49 -4.98
N ILE A 38 1.80 -7.21 -5.32
CA ILE A 38 3.18 -6.76 -5.03
C ILE A 38 3.45 -5.41 -5.70
N MET A 39 3.12 -5.29 -6.99
CA MET A 39 3.39 -4.07 -7.75
C MET A 39 2.53 -2.89 -7.31
N SER A 40 1.28 -3.14 -6.87
CA SER A 40 0.42 -2.11 -6.28
C SER A 40 1.03 -1.55 -4.98
N ALA A 41 1.54 -2.43 -4.11
CA ALA A 41 2.23 -1.99 -2.89
C ALA A 41 3.52 -1.21 -3.20
N VAL A 42 4.30 -1.66 -4.19
CA VAL A 42 5.53 -0.96 -4.62
C VAL A 42 5.19 0.41 -5.24
N ALA A 43 4.14 0.49 -6.06
CA ALA A 43 3.69 1.76 -6.64
C ALA A 43 3.29 2.76 -5.56
N TYR A 44 2.52 2.31 -4.57
CA TYR A 44 2.16 3.12 -3.41
C TYR A 44 3.38 3.65 -2.64
N CYS A 45 4.35 2.77 -2.36
CA CYS A 45 5.59 3.17 -1.70
C CYS A 45 6.35 4.24 -2.51
N HIS A 46 6.49 4.02 -3.83
CA HIS A 46 7.21 4.93 -4.71
C HIS A 46 6.54 6.31 -4.80
N GLU A 47 5.20 6.37 -4.81
CA GLU A 47 4.46 7.63 -4.79
C GLU A 47 4.64 8.41 -3.47
N LYS A 48 4.75 7.69 -2.34
CA LYS A 48 5.12 8.30 -1.04
C LYS A 48 6.63 8.61 -0.94
N GLY A 49 7.39 8.37 -2.00
CA GLY A 49 8.85 8.58 -2.02
C GLY A 49 9.63 7.53 -1.23
N ILE A 50 9.03 6.39 -0.91
CA ILE A 50 9.66 5.30 -0.17
C ILE A 50 10.22 4.28 -1.17
N VAL A 51 11.50 3.94 -1.02
CA VAL A 51 12.16 2.86 -1.78
C VAL A 51 12.53 1.76 -0.81
N HIS A 52 12.08 0.53 -1.10
CA HIS A 52 12.23 -0.62 -0.19
C HIS A 52 13.65 -1.16 -0.14
N ARG A 53 14.29 -1.36 -1.29
CA ARG A 53 15.69 -1.79 -1.51
C ARG A 53 16.06 -3.23 -1.12
N ASP A 54 15.18 -3.99 -0.49
CA ASP A 54 15.40 -5.41 -0.14
C ASP A 54 14.18 -6.26 -0.51
N LEU A 55 13.57 -5.99 -1.67
CA LEU A 55 12.47 -6.82 -2.19
C LEU A 55 13.01 -8.18 -2.62
N LYS A 56 12.40 -9.24 -2.09
CA LYS A 56 12.69 -10.64 -2.35
C LYS A 56 11.52 -11.52 -1.94
N LEU A 57 11.50 -12.77 -2.39
CA LEU A 57 10.41 -13.71 -2.11
C LEU A 57 10.19 -13.96 -0.61
N GLU A 58 11.24 -13.90 0.20
CA GLU A 58 11.21 -14.08 1.64
C GLU A 58 10.53 -12.90 2.37
N ASN A 59 10.52 -11.71 1.75
CA ASN A 59 9.92 -10.51 2.30
C ASN A 59 8.48 -10.29 1.80
N ILE A 60 7.87 -11.33 1.21
CA ILE A 60 6.49 -11.32 0.75
C ILE A 60 5.76 -12.45 1.47
N LEU A 61 4.77 -12.09 2.31
CA LEU A 61 3.98 -13.02 3.10
C LEU A 61 2.54 -13.05 2.60
N PHE A 62 1.89 -14.21 2.71
CA PHE A 62 0.44 -14.30 2.61
C PHE A 62 -0.19 -13.88 3.94
N ALA A 63 -1.22 -13.03 3.89
CA ALA A 63 -1.90 -12.52 5.08
C ALA A 63 -2.55 -13.65 5.89
N SER A 64 -3.10 -14.67 5.21
CA SER A 64 -3.76 -15.84 5.82
C SER A 64 -3.49 -17.12 5.03
N GLU A 65 -3.93 -18.27 5.56
CA GLU A 65 -3.83 -19.58 4.88
C GLU A 65 -4.87 -19.77 3.76
N SER A 66 -5.78 -18.81 3.56
CA SER A 66 -6.80 -18.88 2.49
C SER A 66 -6.15 -18.98 1.11
N PRO A 67 -6.71 -19.78 0.17
CA PRO A 67 -6.22 -19.86 -1.21
C PRO A 67 -6.14 -18.50 -1.92
N ASP A 68 -7.09 -17.60 -1.64
CA ASP A 68 -7.16 -16.25 -2.22
C ASP A 68 -6.51 -15.18 -1.33
N SER A 69 -5.73 -15.61 -0.34
CA SER A 69 -5.05 -14.68 0.58
C SER A 69 -4.26 -13.63 -0.16
N PRO A 70 -4.41 -12.35 0.18
CA PRO A 70 -3.57 -11.30 -0.36
C PRO A 70 -2.15 -11.41 0.18
N VAL A 71 -1.20 -10.80 -0.53
CA VAL A 71 0.18 -10.73 -0.09
C VAL A 71 0.50 -9.40 0.58
N LYS A 72 1.46 -9.44 1.49
CA LYS A 72 1.98 -8.30 2.24
C LYS A 72 3.51 -8.23 2.06
N ILE A 73 4.00 -7.03 1.77
CA ILE A 73 5.45 -6.76 1.77
C ILE A 73 5.87 -6.41 3.19
N ILE A 74 6.95 -7.06 3.65
CA ILE A 74 7.50 -6.89 5.00
C ILE A 74 8.96 -6.45 4.95
N ASP A 75 9.51 -6.06 6.12
CA ASP A 75 10.93 -5.71 6.33
C ASP A 75 11.40 -4.46 5.59
N PHE A 76 10.88 -3.32 6.00
CA PHE A 76 11.33 -1.99 5.56
C PHE A 76 12.65 -1.54 6.23
N GLY A 77 13.40 -2.44 6.89
CA GLY A 77 14.64 -2.13 7.59
C GLY A 77 15.76 -1.54 6.71
N PHE A 78 15.66 -1.73 5.40
CA PHE A 78 16.58 -1.16 4.41
C PHE A 78 15.95 -0.02 3.59
N SER A 79 14.70 0.34 3.84
CA SER A 79 14.01 1.38 3.08
C SER A 79 14.63 2.76 3.25
N VAL A 80 14.37 3.63 2.28
CA VAL A 80 14.79 5.04 2.32
C VAL A 80 13.65 5.93 1.84
N LEU A 81 13.50 7.08 2.48
CA LEU A 81 12.60 8.13 2.04
C LEU A 81 13.34 9.06 1.08
N LEU A 82 12.95 9.10 -0.18
CA LEU A 82 13.43 10.05 -1.16
C LEU A 82 12.61 11.35 -1.03
N GLY A 83 13.11 12.32 -0.29
CA GLY A 83 12.45 13.63 -0.18
C GLY A 83 12.38 14.31 -1.56
N LYS A 84 11.25 14.94 -1.88
CA LYS A 84 11.07 15.74 -3.12
C LYS A 84 12.17 16.81 -3.32
N ASN A 85 12.91 17.18 -2.28
CA ASN A 85 13.99 18.16 -2.28
C ASN A 85 15.40 17.56 -2.43
N ASN A 86 15.59 16.24 -2.38
CA ASN A 86 16.92 15.62 -2.45
C ASN A 86 17.35 15.29 -3.88
N ILE A 87 16.44 15.24 -4.83
CA ILE A 87 16.76 14.98 -6.25
C ILE A 87 17.58 16.12 -6.87
N ASN A 88 17.50 17.36 -6.31
CA ASN A 88 18.21 18.54 -6.82
C ASN A 88 19.37 19.04 -5.94
N LYS A 89 19.58 18.50 -4.71
CA LYS A 89 20.66 18.97 -3.82
C LYS A 89 21.98 18.23 -3.97
N ASP A 90 21.98 17.01 -4.50
CA ASP A 90 23.23 16.24 -4.67
C ASP A 90 24.07 16.67 -5.87
N LYS A 91 23.60 17.61 -6.70
CA LYS A 91 24.41 18.15 -7.80
C LYS A 91 25.40 19.27 -7.40
N ASN A 92 25.27 19.87 -6.21
CA ASN A 92 26.06 21.03 -5.81
C ASN A 92 26.84 20.87 -4.49
N ASN A 93 26.77 19.76 -3.79
CA ASN A 93 27.61 19.51 -2.62
C ASN A 93 28.73 18.53 -2.98
N ASN A 94 29.97 19.03 -3.02
CA ASN A 94 31.21 18.26 -3.00
C ASN A 94 31.41 17.45 -1.70
N ASP A 95 30.35 17.03 -1.07
CA ASP A 95 30.43 16.11 0.06
C ASP A 95 30.50 14.68 -0.49
N ASN A 96 31.70 14.13 -0.37
CA ASN A 96 32.09 12.81 -0.80
C ASN A 96 30.96 11.81 -0.54
N GLY A 97 30.30 11.30 -1.59
CA GLY A 97 29.23 10.30 -1.61
C GLY A 97 29.59 8.94 -0.97
N ASN A 98 30.46 8.95 0.06
CA ASN A 98 30.92 7.80 0.82
C ASN A 98 29.94 7.39 1.95
N ASN A 99 29.03 8.26 2.41
CA ASN A 99 28.15 7.92 3.52
C ASN A 99 26.95 7.06 3.11
N LEU A 100 26.32 7.32 1.96
CA LEU A 100 25.24 6.45 1.43
C LEU A 100 25.79 5.12 0.91
N LYS A 101 26.98 5.14 0.28
CA LYS A 101 27.69 3.92 -0.14
C LYS A 101 28.08 3.00 1.03
N LYS A 102 28.40 3.54 2.21
CA LYS A 102 28.80 2.75 3.38
C LYS A 102 27.66 2.03 4.10
N PHE A 103 26.46 2.60 4.15
CA PHE A 103 25.37 2.02 4.92
C PHE A 103 24.62 0.88 4.19
N GLY A 104 24.37 0.99 2.88
CA GLY A 104 23.64 -0.01 2.11
C GLY A 104 24.46 -1.27 1.83
N PHE A 105 25.71 -1.11 1.40
CA PHE A 105 26.54 -2.20 0.89
C PHE A 105 27.12 -3.13 1.97
N ARG A 106 27.40 -2.64 3.17
CA ARG A 106 28.00 -3.46 4.24
C ARG A 106 27.03 -4.47 4.86
N ARG A 107 25.73 -4.18 4.89
CA ARG A 107 24.71 -5.08 5.43
C ARG A 107 24.23 -6.14 4.42
N MET A 108 24.23 -5.82 3.12
CA MET A 108 23.83 -6.79 2.08
C MET A 108 24.83 -7.94 1.87
N LYS A 109 26.08 -7.82 2.34
CA LYS A 109 27.10 -8.86 2.20
C LYS A 109 26.91 -10.11 3.07
N SER A 110 25.92 -10.17 3.95
CA SER A 110 25.87 -11.19 5.00
C SER A 110 24.86 -12.33 4.80
N LYS A 111 24.12 -12.38 3.69
CA LYS A 111 23.20 -13.52 3.41
C LYS A 111 23.32 -13.99 1.97
N VAL A 112 23.76 -15.22 1.80
CA VAL A 112 23.64 -16.02 0.57
C VAL A 112 22.16 -16.02 0.16
N GLY A 113 21.83 -15.51 -1.04
CA GLY A 113 20.45 -15.43 -1.56
C GLY A 113 19.98 -14.01 -1.91
N THR A 114 20.33 -12.98 -1.15
CA THR A 114 19.95 -11.59 -1.43
C THR A 114 20.63 -11.04 -2.70
N LEU A 115 21.74 -11.62 -3.12
CA LEU A 115 22.53 -11.17 -4.27
C LEU A 115 21.76 -11.17 -5.59
N TYR A 116 20.88 -12.13 -5.81
CA TYR A 116 20.16 -12.30 -7.07
C TYR A 116 19.19 -11.16 -7.38
N TYR A 117 18.74 -10.42 -6.36
CA TYR A 117 17.75 -9.32 -6.50
C TYR A 117 18.40 -7.94 -6.65
N ILE A 118 19.75 -7.86 -6.51
CA ILE A 118 20.47 -6.58 -6.55
C ILE A 118 20.54 -6.05 -7.99
N SER A 119 20.14 -4.78 -8.18
CA SER A 119 20.21 -4.15 -9.49
C SER A 119 21.62 -3.66 -9.87
N PRO A 120 21.94 -3.53 -11.18
CA PRO A 120 23.25 -3.04 -11.63
C PRO A 120 23.63 -1.67 -11.06
N GLU A 121 22.67 -0.78 -10.87
CA GLU A 121 22.89 0.56 -10.34
C GLU A 121 23.18 0.55 -8.83
N ILE A 122 22.60 -0.38 -8.07
CA ILE A 122 22.97 -0.57 -6.65
C ILE A 122 24.42 -1.00 -6.54
N ILE A 123 24.89 -1.92 -7.41
CA ILE A 123 26.29 -2.35 -7.44
C ILE A 123 27.21 -1.16 -7.71
N LYS A 124 26.80 -0.23 -8.58
CA LYS A 124 27.54 0.99 -8.94
C LYS A 124 27.39 2.11 -7.89
N GLY A 125 26.45 1.98 -6.97
CA GLY A 125 26.21 2.94 -5.88
C GLY A 125 25.49 4.22 -6.30
N ASN A 126 24.79 4.22 -7.43
CA ASN A 126 23.96 5.33 -7.89
C ASN A 126 22.60 4.75 -8.35
N TYR A 127 21.58 4.82 -7.50
CA TYR A 127 20.29 4.20 -7.71
C TYR A 127 19.13 5.10 -7.30
N ASP A 128 17.97 4.84 -7.87
CA ASP A 128 16.68 5.44 -7.61
C ASP A 128 15.64 4.36 -7.26
N GLU A 129 14.35 4.69 -7.22
CA GLU A 129 13.25 3.79 -6.93
C GLU A 129 13.15 2.61 -7.93
N LYS A 130 13.73 2.74 -9.12
CA LYS A 130 13.71 1.68 -10.13
C LYS A 130 14.52 0.44 -9.74
N CYS A 131 15.34 0.51 -8.68
CA CYS A 131 16.00 -0.68 -8.14
C CYS A 131 14.97 -1.69 -7.58
N ASP A 132 13.85 -1.23 -7.02
CA ASP A 132 12.76 -2.10 -6.57
C ASP A 132 12.08 -2.79 -7.77
N ILE A 133 11.92 -2.08 -8.91
CA ILE A 133 11.36 -2.67 -10.13
C ILE A 133 12.25 -3.78 -10.70
N TRP A 134 13.57 -3.63 -10.60
CA TRP A 134 14.48 -4.72 -10.94
C TRP A 134 14.27 -5.94 -10.04
N ALA A 135 14.22 -5.75 -8.73
CA ALA A 135 13.97 -6.83 -7.79
C ALA A 135 12.62 -7.52 -8.06
N CYS A 136 11.56 -6.77 -8.34
CA CYS A 136 10.27 -7.31 -8.77
C CYS A 136 10.38 -8.08 -10.09
N GLY A 137 11.21 -7.65 -11.03
CA GLY A 137 11.50 -8.38 -12.27
C GLY A 137 12.15 -9.73 -12.02
N VAL A 138 13.08 -9.81 -11.06
CA VAL A 138 13.69 -11.07 -10.61
C VAL A 138 12.64 -11.96 -9.93
N ILE A 139 11.80 -11.41 -9.07
CA ILE A 139 10.69 -12.13 -8.44
C ILE A 139 9.77 -12.73 -9.49
N LEU A 140 9.32 -11.94 -10.48
CA LEU A 140 8.45 -12.42 -11.55
C LEU A 140 9.11 -13.54 -12.36
N PHE A 141 10.41 -13.39 -12.68
CA PHE A 141 11.16 -14.42 -13.39
C PHE A 141 11.14 -15.74 -12.62
N ILE A 142 11.45 -15.70 -11.32
CA ILE A 142 11.47 -16.90 -10.45
C ILE A 142 10.07 -17.52 -10.33
N LEU A 143 9.02 -16.71 -10.15
CA LEU A 143 7.64 -17.19 -10.06
C LEU A 143 7.20 -17.97 -11.32
N LEU A 144 7.66 -17.55 -12.50
CA LEU A 144 7.28 -18.16 -13.76
C LEU A 144 8.10 -19.40 -14.15
N CYS A 145 9.34 -19.49 -13.70
CA CYS A 145 10.23 -20.57 -14.16
C CYS A 145 10.88 -21.41 -13.03
N GLY A 146 10.83 -20.94 -11.78
CA GLY A 146 11.35 -21.68 -10.60
C GLY A 146 12.84 -21.50 -10.31
N TYR A 147 13.57 -20.68 -11.07
CA TYR A 147 15.01 -20.42 -10.86
C TYR A 147 15.33 -18.93 -11.10
N PRO A 148 16.45 -18.41 -10.52
CA PRO A 148 16.81 -17.00 -10.69
C PRO A 148 17.38 -16.71 -12.08
N PRO A 149 17.16 -15.47 -12.64
CA PRO A 149 17.69 -15.08 -13.95
C PRO A 149 19.20 -14.95 -13.99
N PHE A 150 19.81 -14.68 -12.85
CA PHE A 150 21.25 -14.45 -12.71
C PHE A 150 21.83 -15.48 -11.75
N SER A 151 22.69 -16.36 -12.24
CA SER A 151 23.36 -17.41 -11.44
C SER A 151 24.81 -17.58 -11.88
N GLY A 152 25.67 -17.94 -10.94
CA GLY A 152 27.10 -18.15 -11.21
C GLY A 152 27.75 -18.99 -10.12
N SER A 153 28.97 -19.44 -10.32
CA SER A 153 29.72 -20.28 -9.41
C SER A 153 30.20 -19.55 -8.14
N ASN A 154 30.22 -18.22 -8.18
CA ASN A 154 30.61 -17.34 -7.08
C ASN A 154 30.00 -15.94 -7.24
N ASP A 155 30.00 -15.15 -6.17
CA ASP A 155 29.42 -13.80 -6.11
C ASP A 155 29.98 -12.87 -7.21
N LYS A 156 31.28 -12.96 -7.52
CA LYS A 156 31.91 -12.11 -8.53
C LYS A 156 31.36 -12.39 -9.92
N GLU A 157 31.11 -13.65 -10.24
CA GLU A 157 30.50 -14.04 -11.50
C GLU A 157 29.05 -13.56 -11.60
N VAL A 158 28.27 -13.74 -10.51
CA VAL A 158 26.87 -13.24 -10.44
C VAL A 158 26.84 -11.72 -10.62
N TYR A 159 27.69 -10.95 -9.95
CA TYR A 159 27.80 -9.50 -10.15
C TYR A 159 28.12 -9.11 -11.60
N ASN A 160 29.01 -9.87 -12.26
CA ASN A 160 29.35 -9.62 -13.65
C ASN A 160 28.15 -9.86 -14.58
N ILE A 161 27.43 -10.96 -14.36
CA ILE A 161 26.23 -11.33 -15.14
C ILE A 161 25.13 -10.27 -14.95
N ILE A 162 24.88 -9.82 -13.69
CA ILE A 162 23.92 -8.77 -13.38
C ILE A 162 24.28 -7.45 -14.07
N THR A 163 25.55 -7.02 -13.99
CA THR A 163 26.01 -5.77 -14.60
C THR A 163 25.93 -5.76 -16.10
N GLN A 164 26.06 -6.91 -16.74
CA GLN A 164 25.88 -7.10 -18.19
C GLN A 164 24.41 -7.30 -18.58
N VAL A 165 23.49 -7.45 -17.60
CA VAL A 165 22.08 -7.77 -17.84
C VAL A 165 21.91 -9.05 -18.69
N LYS A 166 22.72 -10.07 -18.40
CA LYS A 166 22.77 -11.28 -19.22
C LYS A 166 21.89 -12.37 -18.62
N TYR A 167 20.74 -12.63 -19.24
CA TYR A 167 19.80 -13.71 -18.94
C TYR A 167 19.10 -14.13 -20.23
N ASP A 168 18.43 -15.28 -20.24
CA ASP A 168 17.69 -15.79 -21.40
C ASP A 168 16.41 -16.54 -20.99
N PHE A 169 15.63 -16.98 -21.99
CA PHE A 169 14.41 -17.77 -21.84
C PHE A 169 14.52 -19.13 -22.57
N ASN A 170 15.71 -19.72 -22.61
CA ASN A 170 15.99 -20.90 -23.43
C ASN A 170 15.60 -22.22 -22.73
N GLN A 171 15.45 -22.22 -21.40
CA GLN A 171 15.07 -23.41 -20.66
C GLN A 171 13.65 -23.90 -21.01
N PRO A 172 13.41 -25.23 -20.96
CA PRO A 172 12.11 -25.79 -21.32
C PRO A 172 10.90 -25.23 -20.56
N THR A 173 11.11 -24.78 -19.33
CA THR A 173 10.07 -24.15 -18.47
C THR A 173 9.43 -22.92 -19.14
N TRP A 174 10.19 -22.21 -19.97
CA TRP A 174 9.69 -21.02 -20.67
C TRP A 174 8.78 -21.30 -21.88
N LYS A 175 8.66 -22.57 -22.33
CA LYS A 175 7.82 -22.92 -23.48
C LYS A 175 6.35 -22.58 -23.25
N ASN A 176 5.86 -22.76 -22.04
CA ASN A 176 4.47 -22.54 -21.66
C ASN A 176 4.20 -21.14 -21.10
N VAL A 177 5.22 -20.30 -20.94
CA VAL A 177 5.08 -18.93 -20.46
C VAL A 177 4.76 -18.01 -21.63
N SER A 178 3.73 -17.16 -21.44
CA SER A 178 3.24 -16.25 -22.47
C SER A 178 4.33 -15.28 -22.95
N LYS A 179 4.21 -14.84 -24.22
CA LYS A 179 5.09 -13.81 -24.78
C LYS A 179 5.02 -12.51 -23.99
N TYR A 180 3.82 -12.13 -23.54
CA TYR A 180 3.62 -10.89 -22.80
C TYR A 180 4.31 -10.89 -21.44
N ALA A 181 4.38 -12.03 -20.72
CA ALA A 181 5.15 -12.17 -19.48
C ALA A 181 6.65 -11.98 -19.74
N LYS A 182 7.19 -12.61 -20.79
CA LYS A 182 8.61 -12.46 -21.18
C LYS A 182 8.95 -11.02 -21.56
N ASP A 183 8.06 -10.35 -22.28
CA ASP A 183 8.26 -8.95 -22.69
C ASP A 183 8.19 -8.00 -21.46
N LEU A 184 7.31 -8.26 -20.48
CA LEU A 184 7.29 -7.52 -19.23
C LEU A 184 8.62 -7.67 -18.47
N ILE A 185 9.12 -8.90 -18.30
CA ILE A 185 10.41 -9.16 -17.66
C ILE A 185 11.55 -8.39 -18.35
N LYS A 186 11.59 -8.35 -19.70
CA LYS A 186 12.60 -7.57 -20.43
C LYS A 186 12.55 -6.08 -20.14
N ASN A 187 11.36 -5.53 -19.92
CA ASN A 187 11.18 -4.13 -19.59
C ASN A 187 11.49 -3.81 -18.12
N MET A 188 11.54 -4.84 -17.26
CA MET A 188 11.94 -4.70 -15.87
C MET A 188 13.43 -5.01 -15.67
N LEU A 189 13.95 -6.09 -16.26
CA LEU A 189 15.36 -6.48 -16.19
C LEU A 189 16.17 -5.85 -17.32
N THR A 190 16.28 -4.54 -17.29
CA THR A 190 16.99 -3.69 -18.25
C THR A 190 17.70 -2.55 -17.50
N PRO A 191 18.69 -1.86 -18.07
CA PRO A 191 19.32 -0.70 -17.42
C PRO A 191 18.28 0.33 -16.94
N ALA A 192 18.48 0.92 -15.76
CA ALA A 192 17.51 1.81 -15.08
C ALA A 192 16.93 2.90 -15.99
N LYS A 193 17.72 3.43 -16.92
CA LYS A 193 17.29 4.45 -17.88
C LYS A 193 16.07 4.01 -18.73
N ASN A 194 16.02 2.73 -19.09
CA ASN A 194 14.98 2.16 -19.98
C ASN A 194 13.95 1.33 -19.18
N ARG A 195 14.17 1.12 -17.89
CA ARG A 195 13.34 0.28 -17.04
C ARG A 195 12.00 0.95 -16.79
N TYR A 196 10.95 0.14 -16.80
CA TYR A 196 9.60 0.56 -16.43
C TYR A 196 9.56 1.14 -15.01
N THR A 197 8.62 2.03 -14.77
CA THR A 197 8.16 2.44 -13.43
C THR A 197 7.14 1.42 -12.92
N ALA A 198 6.81 1.47 -11.63
CA ALA A 198 5.78 0.61 -11.04
C ALA A 198 4.42 0.77 -11.78
N LYS A 199 4.03 1.99 -12.09
CA LYS A 199 2.83 2.31 -12.87
C LYS A 199 2.84 1.67 -14.27
N GLN A 200 3.97 1.72 -14.97
CA GLN A 200 4.08 1.07 -16.29
C GLN A 200 4.00 -0.45 -16.22
N VAL A 201 4.50 -1.06 -15.12
CA VAL A 201 4.36 -2.50 -14.87
C VAL A 201 2.90 -2.87 -14.64
N LEU A 202 2.19 -2.13 -13.80
CA LEU A 202 0.76 -2.35 -13.50
C LEU A 202 -0.11 -2.22 -14.76
N ASN A 203 0.24 -1.30 -15.67
CA ASN A 203 -0.45 -1.10 -16.95
C ASN A 203 0.09 -2.00 -18.08
N SER A 204 0.85 -3.05 -17.75
CA SER A 204 1.39 -3.97 -18.75
C SER A 204 0.32 -4.83 -19.41
N LYS A 205 0.51 -5.13 -20.70
CA LYS A 205 -0.40 -6.01 -21.43
C LYS A 205 -0.55 -7.40 -20.83
N TRP A 206 0.49 -7.88 -20.13
CA TRP A 206 0.43 -9.17 -19.44
C TRP A 206 -0.57 -9.16 -18.30
N LEU A 207 -0.48 -8.18 -17.39
CA LEU A 207 -1.43 -8.04 -16.27
C LEU A 207 -2.84 -7.77 -16.79
N GLU A 208 -2.99 -6.89 -17.79
CA GLU A 208 -4.29 -6.62 -18.41
C GLU A 208 -4.98 -7.91 -18.89
N ILE A 209 -4.26 -8.76 -19.66
CA ILE A 209 -4.85 -10.00 -20.19
C ILE A 209 -5.15 -11.00 -19.07
N LYS A 210 -4.21 -11.20 -18.12
CA LYS A 210 -4.36 -12.24 -17.09
C LYS A 210 -5.37 -11.90 -15.99
N LEU A 211 -5.61 -10.61 -15.77
CA LEU A 211 -6.58 -10.14 -14.79
C LEU A 211 -7.98 -9.93 -15.37
N LYS A 212 -8.11 -9.66 -16.68
CA LYS A 212 -9.45 -9.61 -17.34
C LYS A 212 -10.22 -10.91 -17.20
N ASP A 213 -9.55 -12.07 -17.32
CA ASP A 213 -10.18 -13.38 -17.12
C ASP A 213 -10.64 -13.63 -15.65
N ALA A 214 -10.24 -12.80 -14.71
CA ALA A 214 -10.67 -12.89 -13.31
C ALA A 214 -11.99 -12.16 -13.07
N ASN A 215 -12.33 -11.20 -13.94
CA ASN A 215 -13.53 -10.37 -13.81
C ASN A 215 -14.78 -10.98 -14.48
N GLU A 216 -14.68 -12.17 -15.12
CA GLU A 216 -15.84 -12.84 -15.74
C GLU A 216 -16.72 -13.64 -14.75
N GLU A 217 -16.32 -13.82 -13.49
CA GLU A 217 -17.27 -14.10 -12.42
C GLU A 217 -17.83 -12.77 -11.91
N ASN A 218 -18.78 -12.24 -12.69
CA ASN A 218 -19.50 -11.00 -12.42
C ASN A 218 -20.24 -11.03 -11.08
N MET A 219 -19.56 -10.69 -10.01
CA MET A 219 -20.23 -10.01 -8.90
C MET A 219 -20.03 -8.51 -9.16
N ASN A 220 -21.10 -7.87 -9.62
CA ASN A 220 -21.17 -6.40 -9.73
C ASN A 220 -21.09 -5.81 -8.31
N TYR A 221 -19.87 -5.48 -7.87
CA TYR A 221 -19.68 -4.73 -6.65
C TYR A 221 -19.99 -3.26 -6.97
N TYR A 222 -21.11 -2.78 -6.46
CA TYR A 222 -21.51 -1.37 -6.62
C TYR A 222 -21.07 -0.58 -5.39
N LEU A 223 -20.55 0.62 -5.64
CA LEU A 223 -20.28 1.60 -4.59
C LEU A 223 -21.60 1.97 -3.89
N ASP A 224 -21.71 1.75 -2.59
CA ASP A 224 -22.89 2.20 -1.84
C ASP A 224 -22.77 3.67 -1.46
N TYR A 225 -23.37 4.50 -2.29
CA TYR A 225 -23.44 5.95 -2.06
C TYR A 225 -23.99 6.35 -0.71
N LYS A 226 -24.85 5.52 -0.10
CA LYS A 226 -25.39 5.83 1.22
C LYS A 226 -24.32 5.86 2.28
N HIS A 227 -23.34 4.95 2.19
CA HIS A 227 -22.21 4.94 3.13
C HIS A 227 -21.36 6.20 2.97
N ILE A 228 -20.99 6.58 1.74
CA ILE A 228 -20.20 7.79 1.48
C ILE A 228 -20.96 9.07 1.90
N ALA A 229 -22.24 9.16 1.56
CA ALA A 229 -23.07 10.28 1.97
C ALA A 229 -23.18 10.40 3.50
N LYS A 230 -23.29 9.26 4.19
CA LYS A 230 -23.33 9.18 5.65
C LYS A 230 -21.97 9.51 6.27
N TYR A 231 -20.88 8.94 5.74
CA TYR A 231 -19.52 9.21 6.21
C TYR A 231 -19.16 10.70 6.18
N LYS A 232 -19.61 11.41 5.12
CA LYS A 232 -19.45 12.85 4.98
C LYS A 232 -20.13 13.67 6.09
N THR A 233 -21.20 13.15 6.67
CA THR A 233 -21.91 13.85 7.79
C THR A 233 -21.23 13.61 9.13
N TYR A 234 -20.32 12.65 9.24
CA TYR A 234 -19.61 12.37 10.47
C TYR A 234 -18.62 13.48 10.82
N ASN A 235 -18.50 13.78 12.11
CA ASN A 235 -17.49 14.71 12.57
C ASN A 235 -16.07 14.14 12.38
N LYS A 236 -15.07 15.00 12.40
CA LYS A 236 -13.66 14.60 12.16
C LYS A 236 -13.14 13.54 13.11
N PHE A 237 -13.64 13.53 14.34
CA PHE A 237 -13.24 12.52 15.32
C PHE A 237 -13.77 11.13 14.93
N LYS A 238 -15.05 11.01 14.56
CA LYS A 238 -15.62 9.74 14.07
C LYS A 238 -14.95 9.26 12.80
N GLN A 239 -14.64 10.18 11.86
CA GLN A 239 -13.89 9.85 10.65
C GLN A 239 -12.50 9.28 10.98
N ALA A 240 -11.76 9.88 11.91
CA ALA A 240 -10.45 9.39 12.35
C ALA A 240 -10.53 7.99 12.99
N ILE A 241 -11.56 7.74 13.81
CA ILE A 241 -11.82 6.42 14.39
C ILE A 241 -12.08 5.38 13.30
N LEU A 242 -12.93 5.71 12.32
CA LEU A 242 -13.25 4.81 11.21
C LEU A 242 -12.03 4.51 10.35
N THR A 243 -11.17 5.50 10.08
CA THR A 243 -9.89 5.32 9.40
C THR A 243 -8.96 4.39 10.18
N PHE A 244 -8.88 4.54 11.51
CA PHE A 244 -8.14 3.60 12.34
C PHE A 244 -8.71 2.18 12.25
N ILE A 245 -10.02 1.99 12.41
CA ILE A 245 -10.68 0.68 12.30
C ILE A 245 -10.42 0.08 10.90
N ALA A 246 -10.57 0.87 9.85
CA ALA A 246 -10.29 0.46 8.47
C ALA A 246 -8.87 -0.09 8.30
N SER A 247 -7.87 0.57 8.91
CA SER A 247 -6.47 0.13 8.86
C SER A 247 -6.20 -1.22 9.56
N ARG A 248 -7.17 -1.72 10.35
CA ARG A 248 -7.08 -2.96 11.15
C ARG A 248 -8.00 -4.07 10.64
N LEU A 249 -8.72 -3.84 9.56
CA LEU A 249 -9.57 -4.89 8.98
C LEU A 249 -8.73 -5.97 8.31
N ASN A 250 -9.20 -7.21 8.43
CA ASN A 250 -8.62 -8.31 7.68
C ASN A 250 -9.14 -8.33 6.23
N SER A 251 -8.51 -9.13 5.37
CA SER A 251 -8.80 -9.20 3.94
C SER A 251 -10.23 -9.63 3.64
N ASP A 252 -10.81 -10.49 4.47
CA ASP A 252 -12.15 -11.03 4.23
C ASP A 252 -13.22 -9.99 4.56
N GLU A 253 -12.95 -9.13 5.57
CA GLU A 253 -13.86 -8.05 5.97
C GLU A 253 -13.93 -6.89 4.97
N CYS A 254 -12.95 -6.77 4.08
CA CYS A 254 -12.86 -5.66 3.12
C CYS A 254 -12.75 -6.10 1.66
N LYS A 255 -12.95 -7.38 1.35
CA LYS A 255 -12.75 -7.94 0.00
C LYS A 255 -13.55 -7.20 -1.08
N ASP A 256 -14.80 -6.91 -0.80
CA ASP A 256 -15.71 -6.27 -1.76
C ASP A 256 -15.32 -4.81 -2.00
N ILE A 257 -15.06 -4.07 -0.92
CA ILE A 257 -14.65 -2.67 -0.99
C ILE A 257 -13.28 -2.55 -1.69
N LYS A 258 -12.39 -3.50 -1.46
CA LYS A 258 -11.09 -3.59 -2.13
C LYS A 258 -11.24 -3.70 -3.65
N ASN A 259 -12.17 -4.53 -4.12
CA ASN A 259 -12.43 -4.68 -5.55
C ASN A 259 -12.99 -3.41 -6.17
N ILE A 260 -13.88 -2.71 -5.46
CA ILE A 260 -14.40 -1.39 -5.89
C ILE A 260 -13.26 -0.38 -6.00
N PHE A 261 -12.38 -0.31 -5.00
CA PHE A 261 -11.21 0.59 -5.03
C PHE A 261 -10.36 0.38 -6.28
N TYR A 262 -10.01 -0.89 -6.59
CA TYR A 262 -9.21 -1.20 -7.77
C TYR A 262 -9.92 -0.95 -9.10
N ASN A 263 -11.25 -0.95 -9.12
CA ASN A 263 -12.01 -0.59 -10.31
C ASN A 263 -12.02 0.92 -10.55
N ILE A 264 -11.97 1.72 -9.47
CA ILE A 264 -11.92 3.18 -9.55
C ILE A 264 -10.50 3.68 -9.85
N ASP A 265 -9.48 3.09 -9.18
CA ASP A 265 -8.05 3.35 -9.38
C ASP A 265 -7.61 2.77 -10.74
N GLU A 266 -8.01 3.42 -11.85
CA GLU A 266 -7.78 2.93 -13.22
C GLU A 266 -6.28 2.82 -13.53
N ASP A 267 -5.48 3.75 -13.02
CA ASP A 267 -4.05 3.80 -13.30
C ASP A 267 -3.20 2.99 -12.30
N LYS A 268 -3.86 2.36 -11.32
CA LYS A 268 -3.28 1.43 -10.31
C LYS A 268 -2.10 2.03 -9.56
N ASN A 269 -2.20 3.31 -9.24
CA ASN A 269 -1.17 4.01 -8.49
C ASN A 269 -1.35 3.91 -6.97
N GLY A 270 -2.44 3.28 -6.50
CA GLY A 270 -2.79 3.10 -5.09
C GLY A 270 -3.58 4.27 -4.49
N PHE A 271 -4.01 5.20 -5.33
CA PHE A 271 -4.84 6.35 -4.96
C PHE A 271 -5.95 6.54 -5.96
N ILE A 272 -7.10 7.01 -5.50
CA ILE A 272 -8.19 7.48 -6.35
C ILE A 272 -8.06 8.99 -6.47
N THR A 273 -7.81 9.50 -7.67
CA THR A 273 -7.88 10.93 -7.97
C THR A 273 -9.32 11.37 -8.18
N PHE A 274 -9.57 12.68 -8.15
CA PHE A 274 -10.92 13.20 -8.47
C PHE A 274 -11.37 12.77 -9.87
N GLU A 275 -10.48 12.69 -10.84
CA GLU A 275 -10.83 12.30 -12.20
C GLU A 275 -11.18 10.80 -12.30
N ASP A 276 -10.48 9.91 -11.57
CA ASP A 276 -10.79 8.48 -11.50
C ASP A 276 -12.18 8.29 -10.87
N TYR A 277 -12.43 8.95 -9.73
CA TYR A 277 -13.71 8.90 -9.04
C TYR A 277 -14.85 9.41 -9.91
N ARG A 278 -14.65 10.56 -10.56
CA ARG A 278 -15.63 11.17 -11.47
C ARG A 278 -15.99 10.27 -12.63
N LYS A 279 -14.97 9.68 -13.30
CA LYS A 279 -15.17 8.72 -14.39
C LYS A 279 -15.99 7.51 -13.95
N TYR A 280 -15.61 6.92 -12.83
CA TYR A 280 -16.31 5.76 -12.29
C TYR A 280 -17.79 6.08 -12.05
N ILE A 281 -18.08 7.22 -11.39
CA ILE A 281 -19.43 7.65 -11.09
C ILE A 281 -20.28 7.84 -12.35
N ILE A 282 -19.74 8.50 -13.36
CA ILE A 282 -20.43 8.75 -14.62
C ILE A 282 -20.74 7.44 -15.34
N ASN A 283 -19.76 6.54 -15.42
CA ASN A 283 -19.91 5.27 -16.11
C ASN A 283 -20.89 4.32 -15.41
N GLU A 284 -20.86 4.29 -14.07
CA GLU A 284 -21.67 3.36 -13.28
C GLU A 284 -23.14 3.79 -13.21
N PHE A 285 -23.40 5.09 -13.13
CA PHE A 285 -24.75 5.61 -12.89
C PHE A 285 -25.44 6.19 -14.13
N ASN A 286 -24.80 6.11 -15.33
CA ASN A 286 -25.36 6.62 -16.58
C ASN A 286 -25.88 8.08 -16.44
N ILE A 287 -25.14 8.93 -15.73
CA ILE A 287 -25.55 10.30 -15.43
C ILE A 287 -25.31 11.15 -16.69
N ASP A 288 -26.33 11.32 -17.53
CA ASP A 288 -26.28 12.13 -18.76
C ASP A 288 -26.25 13.65 -18.49
N ASP A 289 -26.70 14.12 -17.31
CA ASP A 289 -26.70 15.52 -16.91
C ASP A 289 -25.55 15.87 -15.95
N LEU A 290 -24.38 16.08 -16.54
CA LEU A 290 -23.11 16.31 -15.87
C LEU A 290 -23.05 17.61 -15.03
N ILE A 291 -23.80 18.63 -15.36
CA ILE A 291 -23.63 19.98 -14.77
C ILE A 291 -24.28 20.07 -13.38
N GLU A 292 -25.44 19.47 -13.17
CA GLU A 292 -26.12 19.51 -11.86
C GLU A 292 -25.49 18.58 -10.81
N ASN A 293 -24.77 17.53 -11.24
CA ASN A 293 -24.24 16.51 -10.35
C ASN A 293 -22.73 16.69 -10.02
N GLU A 294 -21.99 17.55 -10.72
CA GLU A 294 -20.55 17.70 -10.52
C GLU A 294 -20.19 18.21 -9.11
N GLU A 295 -20.99 19.12 -8.56
CA GLU A 295 -20.76 19.58 -7.18
C GLU A 295 -21.03 18.49 -6.14
N GLU A 296 -21.99 17.59 -6.37
CA GLU A 296 -22.23 16.46 -5.47
C GLU A 296 -21.11 15.41 -5.58
N ILE A 297 -20.58 15.16 -6.78
CA ILE A 297 -19.40 14.29 -7.00
C ILE A 297 -18.19 14.88 -6.27
N LYS A 298 -17.93 16.19 -6.40
CA LYS A 298 -16.87 16.89 -5.68
C LYS A 298 -17.04 16.83 -4.17
N LYS A 299 -18.25 16.99 -3.68
CA LYS A 299 -18.56 16.89 -2.26
C LYS A 299 -18.34 15.46 -1.74
N GLY A 300 -18.73 14.43 -2.50
CA GLY A 300 -18.47 13.03 -2.16
C GLY A 300 -16.96 12.75 -2.06
N PHE A 301 -16.19 13.16 -3.07
CA PHE A 301 -14.75 13.02 -3.09
C PHE A 301 -14.07 13.70 -1.89
N ARG A 302 -14.37 15.01 -1.67
CA ARG A 302 -13.83 15.77 -0.53
C ARG A 302 -14.24 15.23 0.83
N GLY A 303 -15.37 14.54 0.92
CA GLY A 303 -15.83 13.90 2.14
C GLY A 303 -14.99 12.67 2.53
N MET A 304 -14.37 12.02 1.57
CA MET A 304 -13.49 10.87 1.78
C MET A 304 -12.02 11.26 1.96
N ASP A 305 -11.56 12.36 1.36
CA ASP A 305 -10.21 12.93 1.48
C ASP A 305 -10.07 13.61 2.86
N VAL A 306 -9.71 12.82 3.87
CA VAL A 306 -9.66 13.26 5.27
C VAL A 306 -8.41 14.10 5.56
N ASP A 307 -7.30 13.82 4.89
CA ASP A 307 -6.03 14.52 5.06
C ASP A 307 -5.82 15.70 4.09
N TYR A 308 -6.83 15.97 3.23
CA TYR A 308 -6.85 17.08 2.26
C TYR A 308 -5.69 17.09 1.27
N ASN A 309 -5.17 15.91 0.93
CA ASN A 309 -4.09 15.78 -0.05
C ASN A 309 -4.56 15.74 -1.52
N ASN A 310 -5.88 15.86 -1.77
CA ASN A 310 -6.57 15.76 -3.06
C ASN A 310 -6.46 14.37 -3.72
N ASN A 311 -6.20 13.34 -2.94
CA ASN A 311 -6.26 11.95 -3.35
C ASN A 311 -6.96 11.16 -2.25
N ILE A 312 -7.66 10.10 -2.61
CA ILE A 312 -8.24 9.18 -1.64
C ILE A 312 -7.35 7.94 -1.61
N ASP A 313 -6.70 7.67 -0.49
CA ASP A 313 -5.96 6.43 -0.32
C ASP A 313 -6.90 5.26 0.02
N TYR A 314 -6.35 4.03 -0.04
CA TYR A 314 -7.14 2.82 0.21
C TYR A 314 -7.79 2.82 1.60
N THR A 315 -7.13 3.35 2.63
CA THR A 315 -7.65 3.35 4.00
C THR A 315 -8.78 4.35 4.16
N GLU A 316 -8.68 5.52 3.54
CA GLU A 316 -9.74 6.54 3.50
C GLU A 316 -10.97 6.02 2.74
N PHE A 317 -10.74 5.41 1.58
CA PHE A 317 -11.81 4.80 0.80
C PHE A 317 -12.52 3.69 1.59
N LEU A 318 -11.75 2.83 2.26
CA LEU A 318 -12.27 1.75 3.08
C LEU A 318 -13.09 2.31 4.24
N ALA A 319 -12.56 3.32 4.97
CA ALA A 319 -13.26 3.95 6.09
C ALA A 319 -14.61 4.55 5.70
N ALA A 320 -14.68 5.18 4.52
CA ALA A 320 -15.89 5.80 4.01
C ALA A 320 -16.96 4.79 3.54
N ASN A 321 -16.56 3.55 3.26
CA ASN A 321 -17.43 2.49 2.76
C ASN A 321 -17.69 1.36 3.79
N LEU A 322 -17.27 1.54 5.05
CA LEU A 322 -17.50 0.55 6.09
C LEU A 322 -18.97 0.44 6.47
N ASP A 323 -19.47 -0.79 6.47
CA ASP A 323 -20.79 -1.12 7.02
C ASP A 323 -20.80 -1.03 8.56
N GLU A 324 -21.92 -0.55 9.12
CA GLU A 324 -22.08 -0.43 10.57
C GLU A 324 -21.92 -1.75 11.31
N SER A 325 -22.31 -2.86 10.71
CA SER A 325 -22.16 -4.19 11.28
C SER A 325 -20.70 -4.60 11.48
N ILE A 326 -19.77 -3.95 10.75
CA ILE A 326 -18.33 -4.17 10.84
C ILE A 326 -17.73 -3.30 11.94
N PHE A 327 -17.94 -1.98 11.88
CA PHE A 327 -17.25 -1.07 12.78
C PHE A 327 -17.89 -0.96 14.17
N LEU A 328 -19.19 -1.30 14.34
CA LEU A 328 -19.85 -1.31 15.65
C LEU A 328 -19.57 -2.58 16.47
N LYS A 329 -18.71 -3.49 16.00
CA LYS A 329 -18.27 -4.64 16.80
C LYS A 329 -17.53 -4.15 18.05
N GLU A 330 -17.95 -4.62 19.22
CA GLU A 330 -17.42 -4.17 20.52
C GLU A 330 -15.90 -4.30 20.62
N GLU A 331 -15.34 -5.37 20.06
CA GLU A 331 -13.89 -5.61 20.05
C GLU A 331 -13.14 -4.52 19.29
N LYS A 332 -13.64 -4.13 18.11
CA LYS A 332 -13.04 -3.08 17.28
C LYS A 332 -13.15 -1.71 17.92
N LEU A 333 -14.27 -1.42 18.55
CA LEU A 333 -14.49 -0.16 19.28
C LEU A 333 -13.58 -0.05 20.51
N LYS A 334 -13.38 -1.15 21.26
CA LYS A 334 -12.45 -1.19 22.37
C LYS A 334 -10.99 -1.03 21.90
N GLU A 335 -10.63 -1.66 20.79
CA GLU A 335 -9.29 -1.52 20.21
C GLU A 335 -9.05 -0.07 19.74
N ALA A 336 -10.03 0.54 19.06
CA ALA A 336 -9.97 1.93 18.65
C ALA A 336 -9.85 2.87 19.85
N PHE A 337 -10.69 2.70 20.86
CA PHE A 337 -10.62 3.53 22.06
C PHE A 337 -9.23 3.50 22.73
N ARG A 338 -8.65 2.29 22.91
CA ARG A 338 -7.29 2.14 23.47
C ARG A 338 -6.20 2.80 22.60
N HIS A 339 -6.41 2.85 21.29
CA HIS A 339 -5.48 3.55 20.41
C HIS A 339 -5.47 5.06 20.65
N PHE A 340 -6.65 5.62 20.93
CA PHE A 340 -6.81 7.05 21.21
C PHE A 340 -6.51 7.40 22.67
N ASP A 341 -6.67 6.50 23.63
CA ASP A 341 -6.31 6.64 25.07
C ASP A 341 -4.87 6.13 25.26
N ILE A 342 -3.88 6.95 24.90
CA ILE A 342 -2.46 6.54 24.84
C ILE A 342 -1.90 6.21 26.23
N ASP A 343 -2.34 6.91 27.24
CA ASP A 343 -1.84 6.76 28.62
C ASP A 343 -2.66 5.77 29.46
N ASP A 344 -3.62 5.06 28.82
CA ASP A 344 -4.48 4.03 29.40
C ASP A 344 -5.18 4.52 30.70
N THR A 345 -5.65 5.76 30.69
CA THR A 345 -6.34 6.39 31.84
C THR A 345 -7.84 6.15 31.81
N GLY A 346 -8.39 5.52 30.78
CA GLY A 346 -9.82 5.28 30.60
C GLY A 346 -10.56 6.48 30.00
N ALA A 347 -9.84 7.52 29.54
CA ALA A 347 -10.42 8.67 28.88
C ALA A 347 -9.43 9.33 27.92
N ILE A 348 -9.89 9.67 26.73
CA ILE A 348 -9.11 10.35 25.70
C ILE A 348 -9.01 11.84 26.04
N LYS A 349 -7.78 12.34 26.18
CA LYS A 349 -7.46 13.71 26.55
C LYS A 349 -6.97 14.53 25.35
N LYS A 350 -6.76 15.83 25.57
CA LYS A 350 -6.21 16.74 24.53
C LYS A 350 -4.86 16.29 24.03
N GLU A 351 -3.99 15.87 24.94
CA GLU A 351 -2.62 15.43 24.66
C GLU A 351 -2.61 14.16 23.82
N ASP A 352 -3.56 13.26 24.03
CA ASP A 352 -3.74 12.03 23.26
C ASP A 352 -4.18 12.34 21.83
N LEU A 353 -5.19 13.21 21.68
CA LEU A 353 -5.67 13.63 20.37
C LEU A 353 -4.59 14.35 19.55
N ILE A 354 -3.78 15.21 20.17
CA ILE A 354 -2.65 15.86 19.47
C ILE A 354 -1.70 14.82 18.88
N LYS A 355 -1.34 13.80 19.66
CA LYS A 355 -0.41 12.75 19.23
C LYS A 355 -1.01 11.83 18.17
N VAL A 356 -2.24 11.31 18.40
CA VAL A 356 -2.88 10.37 17.48
C VAL A 356 -3.17 11.03 16.14
N LEU A 357 -3.64 12.28 16.14
CA LEU A 357 -3.95 13.04 14.93
C LEU A 357 -2.71 13.74 14.32
N LYS A 358 -1.52 13.53 14.92
CA LYS A 358 -0.24 14.09 14.44
C LYS A 358 -0.29 15.61 14.26
N LEU A 359 -0.88 16.30 15.23
CA LEU A 359 -1.06 17.75 15.19
C LEU A 359 0.10 18.54 15.81
N ASP A 360 1.23 17.90 16.17
CA ASP A 360 2.34 18.53 16.88
C ASP A 360 2.84 19.81 16.22
N ASP A 361 2.93 19.80 14.90
CA ASP A 361 3.43 20.91 14.08
C ASP A 361 2.33 21.84 13.52
N VAL A 362 1.08 21.65 13.94
CA VAL A 362 -0.05 22.46 13.46
C VAL A 362 -0.24 23.68 14.35
N GLU A 363 -0.27 24.89 13.78
CA GLU A 363 -0.35 26.17 14.49
C GLU A 363 -1.64 26.28 15.34
N ASP A 364 -2.77 25.84 14.81
CA ASP A 364 -4.10 25.88 15.46
C ASP A 364 -4.51 24.59 16.20
N LYS A 365 -3.56 23.70 16.52
CA LYS A 365 -3.84 22.37 17.12
C LYS A 365 -4.78 22.41 18.32
N ASN A 366 -4.56 23.36 19.25
CA ASN A 366 -5.38 23.48 20.45
C ASN A 366 -6.83 23.84 20.14
N LYS A 367 -7.08 24.65 19.11
CA LYS A 367 -8.42 25.00 18.67
C LYS A 367 -9.14 23.78 18.08
N ILE A 368 -8.43 23.03 17.22
CA ILE A 368 -8.96 21.80 16.63
C ILE A 368 -9.31 20.78 17.69
N VAL A 369 -8.42 20.52 18.64
CA VAL A 369 -8.62 19.51 19.69
C VAL A 369 -9.71 19.94 20.68
N ASN A 370 -9.78 21.23 21.03
CA ASN A 370 -10.86 21.74 21.87
C ASN A 370 -12.23 21.55 21.22
N SER A 371 -12.36 21.87 19.91
CA SER A 371 -13.60 21.62 19.15
C SER A 371 -13.98 20.13 19.17
N ILE A 372 -13.01 19.23 18.95
CA ILE A 372 -13.25 17.79 19.01
C ILE A 372 -13.76 17.35 20.39
N ILE A 373 -13.17 17.83 21.48
CA ILE A 373 -13.64 17.48 22.83
C ILE A 373 -15.02 18.09 23.09
N GLU A 374 -15.20 19.38 22.84
CA GLU A 374 -16.49 20.07 23.05
C GLU A 374 -17.66 19.40 22.32
N GLU A 375 -17.42 18.89 21.12
CA GLU A 375 -18.44 18.20 20.31
C GLU A 375 -18.75 16.78 20.79
N ASN A 376 -17.82 16.11 21.47
CA ASN A 376 -17.89 14.68 21.76
C ASN A 376 -17.83 14.32 23.27
N ASP A 377 -17.68 15.31 24.13
CA ASP A 377 -17.74 15.20 25.59
C ASP A 377 -19.18 15.45 26.08
N PHE A 378 -19.95 14.39 26.24
CA PHE A 378 -21.37 14.48 26.57
C PHE A 378 -21.64 14.74 28.04
N ASP A 379 -20.72 14.37 28.95
CA ASP A 379 -20.85 14.61 30.37
C ASP A 379 -20.13 15.89 30.86
N LYS A 380 -19.43 16.57 29.92
CA LYS A 380 -18.74 17.85 30.12
C LYS A 380 -17.64 17.83 31.19
N ASP A 381 -16.92 16.71 31.28
CA ASP A 381 -15.78 16.57 32.21
C ASP A 381 -14.43 17.01 31.59
N GLY A 382 -14.42 17.43 30.32
CA GLY A 382 -13.26 17.94 29.61
C GLY A 382 -12.44 16.87 28.89
N LYS A 383 -12.95 15.66 28.78
CA LYS A 383 -12.32 14.52 28.10
C LYS A 383 -13.39 13.59 27.53
N ILE A 384 -12.99 12.63 26.69
CA ILE A 384 -13.90 11.68 26.07
C ILE A 384 -13.67 10.31 26.73
N ASN A 385 -14.59 9.88 27.59
CA ASN A 385 -14.58 8.56 28.17
C ASN A 385 -15.17 7.51 27.21
N PHE A 386 -15.12 6.22 27.58
CA PHE A 386 -15.61 5.15 26.70
C PHE A 386 -17.12 5.25 26.39
N ASN A 387 -17.93 5.77 27.31
CA ASN A 387 -19.36 5.97 27.06
C ASN A 387 -19.61 7.08 26.06
N ASP A 388 -18.86 8.18 26.13
CA ASP A 388 -18.92 9.26 25.14
C ASP A 388 -18.47 8.76 23.77
N PHE A 389 -17.36 8.01 23.72
CA PHE A 389 -16.87 7.37 22.51
C PHE A 389 -17.93 6.45 21.87
N MET A 390 -18.61 5.64 22.67
CA MET A 390 -19.70 4.78 22.18
C MET A 390 -20.85 5.60 21.62
N LYS A 391 -21.24 6.71 22.27
CA LYS A 391 -22.28 7.62 21.75
C LYS A 391 -21.89 8.22 20.40
N VAL A 392 -20.62 8.67 20.25
CA VAL A 392 -20.09 9.16 18.98
C VAL A 392 -20.25 8.12 17.88
N MET A 393 -19.87 6.89 18.15
CA MET A 393 -19.92 5.82 17.16
C MET A 393 -21.33 5.39 16.78
N GLN A 394 -22.27 5.44 17.73
CA GLN A 394 -23.67 5.07 17.56
C GLN A 394 -24.54 6.23 17.04
N SER A 395 -24.07 7.48 17.17
CA SER A 395 -24.83 8.64 16.70
C SER A 395 -24.93 8.61 15.17
N ASN A 396 -26.16 8.58 14.68
CA ASN A 396 -26.49 9.04 13.36
C ASN A 396 -26.65 10.55 13.47
N ASN A 397 -25.76 11.35 12.89
CA ASN A 397 -25.98 12.79 12.79
C ASN A 397 -27.10 13.03 11.75
N ASP A 398 -28.32 12.73 12.13
CA ASP A 398 -29.53 13.26 11.48
C ASP A 398 -29.74 14.67 12.04
N ASN A 399 -29.00 15.66 11.52
CA ASN A 399 -29.28 17.09 11.68
C ASN A 399 -29.17 17.78 10.33
#